data_f20a3497f0f95a0cb2194b5fead296f8
#
_entry.id   f20a3497f0f95a0cb2194b5fead296f8
#
_cell.length_a   1.000
_cell.length_b   1.000
_cell.length_c   1.000
_cell.angle_alpha   90.00
_cell.angle_beta   90.00
_cell.angle_gamma   90.00
#
_symmetry.space_group_name_H-M   'P 1'
#
loop_
_entity.id
_entity.type
_entity.pdbx_description
1 polymer ?
#
loop_
_entity_poly.entity_id
_entity_poly.type
_entity_poly.pdbx_seq_one_letter_code
_entity_poly.pdbx_strand_id
1 'polypeptide(L)'
;MGISCKQRGRVQDRVKDLPADFVAYKRTPEFSELSVPGALLDSHSTKKGTWGEIVVLEGSLTYRILEPVHEELVLDPQHSGIVEPLMKHEIAIHTSARFYIQFYRKAVTSD
;
A
#
# COMPACT_ATOMS: atom_id res chain seq x y z
N MET A 1 -10.84 -8.13 -23.31
CA MET A 1 -10.29 -7.37 -23.31
C MET A 1 -10.37 -6.19 -22.49
N GLY A 2 -11.09 -5.25 -22.69
CA GLY A 2 -11.16 -4.06 -21.93
C GLY A 2 -11.51 -4.28 -20.49
N ILE A 3 -12.23 -5.32 -20.21
CA ILE A 3 -12.68 -5.53 -18.87
C ILE A 3 -11.55 -5.81 -17.90
N SER A 4 -10.66 -6.66 -18.29
CA SER A 4 -9.55 -6.96 -17.42
C SER A 4 -8.71 -5.74 -17.20
N CYS A 5 -8.54 -4.97 -18.22
CA CYS A 5 -7.77 -3.78 -18.09
C CYS A 5 -8.40 -2.82 -17.15
N LYS A 6 -9.71 -2.79 -17.08
CA LYS A 6 -10.37 -1.92 -16.19
C LYS A 6 -10.08 -2.27 -14.77
N GLN A 7 -10.11 -3.52 -14.42
CA GLN A 7 -9.84 -3.87 -13.07
C GLN A 7 -8.43 -3.59 -12.68
N ARG A 8 -7.51 -3.81 -13.58
CA ARG A 8 -6.16 -3.49 -13.27
C ARG A 8 -6.01 -2.01 -13.14
N GLY A 9 -6.70 -1.28 -13.98
CA GLY A 9 -6.68 0.15 -13.93
C GLY A 9 -7.09 0.69 -12.58
N ARG A 10 -7.98 0.00 -11.87
CA ARG A 10 -8.38 0.46 -10.58
C ARG A 10 -7.22 0.49 -9.61
N VAL A 11 -6.38 -0.53 -9.60
CA VAL A 11 -5.24 -0.53 -8.73
C VAL A 11 -4.25 0.53 -9.17
N GLN A 12 -4.07 0.69 -10.47
CA GLN A 12 -3.19 1.71 -10.96
C GLN A 12 -3.71 3.09 -10.67
N ASP A 13 -5.02 3.27 -10.72
CA ASP A 13 -5.61 4.55 -10.41
C ASP A 13 -5.32 4.95 -8.98
N ARG A 14 -5.29 3.98 -8.07
CA ARG A 14 -4.95 4.31 -6.71
C ARG A 14 -3.53 4.81 -6.61
N VAL A 15 -2.62 4.24 -7.36
CA VAL A 15 -1.26 4.73 -7.38
C VAL A 15 -1.23 6.15 -7.91
N LYS A 16 -2.06 6.43 -8.90
CA LYS A 16 -2.11 7.77 -9.47
C LYS A 16 -2.78 8.76 -8.54
N ASP A 17 -3.54 8.26 -7.60
CA ASP A 17 -4.23 9.14 -6.68
C ASP A 17 -3.29 9.76 -5.65
N LEU A 18 -2.06 9.31 -5.60
CA LEU A 18 -1.10 9.94 -4.71
C LEU A 18 -0.97 11.41 -5.10
N PRO A 19 -1.13 12.34 -4.19
CA PRO A 19 -1.07 13.76 -4.54
C PRO A 19 0.24 14.14 -5.20
N ALA A 20 0.17 15.02 -6.18
CA ALA A 20 1.33 15.39 -6.98
C ALA A 20 2.43 16.07 -6.18
N ASP A 21 2.08 16.75 -5.10
CA ASP A 21 3.07 17.45 -4.30
C ASP A 21 3.59 16.60 -3.14
N PHE A 22 3.32 15.30 -3.15
CA PHE A 22 3.85 14.43 -2.13
C PHE A 22 5.14 13.79 -2.61
N VAL A 23 6.07 13.61 -1.70
CA VAL A 23 7.38 13.05 -2.03
C VAL A 23 7.70 11.91 -1.10
N ALA A 24 8.45 10.95 -1.61
CA ALA A 24 8.90 9.83 -0.81
C ALA A 24 9.92 10.33 0.21
N TYR A 25 9.81 9.92 1.46
CA TYR A 25 10.76 10.38 2.45
C TYR A 25 11.32 9.25 3.32
N LYS A 26 10.67 8.11 3.34
CA LYS A 26 11.10 7.04 4.22
C LYS A 26 10.55 5.73 3.72
N ARG A 27 11.29 4.65 3.84
CA ARG A 27 10.72 3.36 3.50
C ARG A 27 11.20 2.33 4.51
N THR A 28 10.42 1.26 4.68
CA THR A 28 10.78 0.21 5.59
C THR A 28 11.84 -0.69 4.97
N PRO A 29 12.47 -1.54 5.76
CA PRO A 29 13.26 -2.63 5.20
C PRO A 29 12.32 -3.55 4.44
N GLU A 30 12.89 -4.47 3.70
CA GLU A 30 12.09 -5.49 3.02
C GLU A 30 11.64 -6.50 4.05
N PHE A 31 10.38 -6.89 3.96
CA PHE A 31 9.80 -7.89 4.83
C PHE A 31 9.40 -9.11 4.02
N SER A 32 9.36 -10.26 4.67
CA SER A 32 8.83 -11.46 4.07
C SER A 32 7.75 -12.00 5.00
N GLU A 33 7.14 -13.12 4.62
CA GLU A 33 6.15 -13.75 5.49
C GLU A 33 6.78 -14.17 6.80
N LEU A 34 8.11 -14.27 6.86
CA LEU A 34 8.78 -14.66 8.08
C LEU A 34 9.22 -13.49 8.93
N SER A 35 9.33 -12.31 8.37
CA SER A 35 9.85 -11.16 9.10
C SER A 35 8.86 -10.01 9.24
N VAL A 36 7.68 -10.11 8.65
CA VAL A 36 6.73 -9.02 8.70
C VAL A 36 6.31 -8.79 10.16
N PRO A 37 6.32 -7.53 10.62
CA PRO A 37 5.88 -7.25 11.98
C PRO A 37 4.41 -7.60 12.18
N GLY A 38 4.08 -8.14 13.33
CA GLY A 38 2.70 -8.49 13.62
C GLY A 38 1.76 -7.33 13.50
N ALA A 39 2.23 -6.13 13.81
CA ALA A 39 1.39 -4.95 13.71
C ALA A 39 0.88 -4.71 12.30
N LEU A 40 1.60 -5.15 11.27
CA LEU A 40 1.14 -4.97 9.90
C LEU A 40 0.09 -6.00 9.51
N LEU A 41 0.00 -7.10 10.26
CA LEU A 41 -0.98 -8.13 9.99
C LEU A 41 -2.30 -7.88 10.70
N ASP A 42 -2.33 -6.92 11.61
CA ASP A 42 -3.53 -6.56 12.33
C ASP A 42 -4.02 -5.20 11.89
N SER A 43 -5.27 -4.93 12.19
CA SER A 43 -5.85 -3.63 11.86
C SER A 43 -5.02 -2.49 12.42
N HIS A 44 -4.62 -1.58 11.58
CA HIS A 44 -3.87 -0.41 12.02
C HIS A 44 -4.16 0.74 11.04
N SER A 45 -3.76 1.94 11.39
CA SER A 45 -4.01 3.08 10.53
C SER A 45 -2.74 3.88 10.30
N THR A 46 -2.71 4.59 9.20
CA THR A 46 -1.61 5.44 8.83
C THR A 46 -1.77 6.78 9.52
N LYS A 47 -0.63 7.34 9.93
CA LYS A 47 -0.61 8.63 10.58
C LYS A 47 -1.20 9.71 9.70
N LYS A 48 -1.82 10.69 10.30
CA LYS A 48 -2.38 11.82 9.58
C LYS A 48 -1.29 12.48 8.74
N GLY A 49 -1.62 12.80 7.51
CA GLY A 49 -0.70 13.48 6.60
C GLY A 49 0.32 12.56 5.93
N THR A 50 0.32 11.28 6.25
CA THR A 50 1.27 10.34 5.69
C THR A 50 0.54 9.38 4.76
N TRP A 51 1.07 9.22 3.56
CA TRP A 51 0.59 8.24 2.60
C TRP A 51 1.60 7.11 2.52
N GLY A 52 1.15 5.94 2.15
CA GLY A 52 2.04 4.80 1.97
C GLY A 52 1.76 4.08 0.67
N GLU A 53 2.75 3.34 0.23
CA GLU A 53 2.58 2.47 -0.93
C GLU A 53 3.19 1.13 -0.56
N ILE A 54 2.40 0.06 -0.68
CA ILE A 54 2.88 -1.29 -0.42
C ILE A 54 3.44 -1.81 -1.73
N VAL A 55 4.74 -2.01 -1.78
CA VAL A 55 5.42 -2.44 -3.00
C VAL A 55 5.86 -3.89 -2.84
N VAL A 56 5.29 -4.77 -3.62
CA VAL A 56 5.60 -6.20 -3.55
C VAL A 56 6.70 -6.49 -4.55
N LEU A 57 7.74 -7.15 -4.09
CA LEU A 57 8.87 -7.49 -4.94
C LEU A 57 8.77 -8.91 -5.47
N GLU A 58 8.23 -9.81 -4.66
CA GLU A 58 8.05 -11.20 -5.06
C GLU A 58 6.80 -11.74 -4.40
N GLY A 59 6.11 -12.65 -5.07
CA GLY A 59 4.94 -13.27 -4.52
C GLY A 59 3.72 -12.37 -4.54
N SER A 60 2.84 -12.54 -3.59
CA SER A 60 1.64 -11.73 -3.52
C SER A 60 1.14 -11.67 -2.09
N LEU A 61 0.34 -10.66 -1.80
CA LEU A 61 -0.30 -10.55 -0.49
C LEU A 61 -1.67 -9.92 -0.68
N THR A 62 -2.51 -10.07 0.33
CA THR A 62 -3.83 -9.46 0.34
C THR A 62 -3.77 -8.19 1.17
N TYR A 63 -4.22 -7.09 0.60
CA TYR A 63 -4.28 -5.81 1.26
C TYR A 63 -5.76 -5.55 1.51
N ARG A 64 -6.12 -5.50 2.80
CA ARG A 64 -7.52 -5.36 3.19
C ARG A 64 -7.74 -4.01 3.81
N ILE A 65 -8.56 -3.20 3.17
CA ILE A 65 -8.94 -1.90 3.70
C ILE A 65 -10.21 -2.13 4.53
N LEU A 66 -10.17 -1.69 5.77
CA LEU A 66 -11.28 -1.91 6.70
C LEU A 66 -12.15 -0.69 6.84
N GLU A 67 -11.58 0.49 6.77
CA GLU A 67 -12.30 1.75 6.88
C GLU A 67 -11.63 2.78 6.02
N PRO A 68 -12.35 3.69 5.41
CA PRO A 68 -13.78 3.95 5.58
C PRO A 68 -14.68 2.98 4.83
N VAL A 69 -14.14 2.32 3.80
CA VAL A 69 -14.94 1.38 3.01
C VAL A 69 -14.16 0.09 2.92
N HIS A 70 -14.82 -1.02 3.20
CA HIS A 70 -14.16 -2.31 3.19
C HIS A 70 -13.84 -2.73 1.76
N GLU A 71 -12.60 -3.08 1.52
CA GLU A 71 -12.16 -3.46 0.18
C GLU A 71 -10.96 -4.40 0.30
N GLU A 72 -10.86 -5.38 -0.58
CA GLU A 72 -9.71 -6.29 -0.59
C GLU A 72 -9.05 -6.24 -1.95
N LEU A 73 -7.74 -6.16 -1.95
CA LEU A 73 -6.96 -6.15 -3.18
C LEU A 73 -5.83 -7.14 -3.05
N VAL A 74 -5.52 -7.83 -4.13
CA VAL A 74 -4.35 -8.69 -4.16
C VAL A 74 -3.22 -7.91 -4.80
N LEU A 75 -2.14 -7.76 -4.09
CA LEU A 75 -0.98 -7.01 -4.56
C LEU A 75 0.12 -7.98 -4.98
N ASP A 76 0.82 -7.63 -6.03
CA ASP A 76 1.93 -8.42 -6.55
C ASP A 76 2.92 -7.44 -7.17
N PRO A 77 4.01 -7.91 -7.76
CA PRO A 77 5.02 -6.97 -8.28
C PRO A 77 4.52 -6.01 -9.33
N GLN A 78 3.37 -6.29 -9.93
CA GLN A 78 2.81 -5.42 -10.95
C GLN A 78 1.67 -4.55 -10.43
N HIS A 79 1.24 -4.75 -9.20
CA HIS A 79 0.12 -4.02 -8.62
C HIS A 79 0.42 -3.66 -7.18
N SER A 80 0.84 -2.42 -6.97
CA SER A 80 1.10 -1.94 -5.61
C SER A 80 -0.20 -1.41 -5.01
N GLY A 81 -0.20 -1.18 -3.71
CA GLY A 81 -1.37 -0.68 -3.01
C GLY A 81 -1.09 0.67 -2.36
N ILE A 82 -2.02 1.59 -2.48
CA ILE A 82 -1.88 2.91 -1.86
C ILE A 82 -2.62 2.93 -0.54
N VAL A 83 -1.96 3.43 0.48
CA VAL A 83 -2.52 3.56 1.81
C VAL A 83 -2.70 5.03 2.11
N GLU A 84 -3.94 5.45 2.27
CA GLU A 84 -4.26 6.85 2.54
C GLU A 84 -4.13 7.15 4.02
N PRO A 85 -3.95 8.41 4.40
CA PRO A 85 -3.86 8.75 5.82
C PRO A 85 -5.11 8.34 6.56
N LEU A 86 -4.94 7.89 7.79
CA LEU A 86 -6.04 7.54 8.68
C LEU A 86 -6.91 6.37 8.20
N MET A 87 -6.50 5.72 7.13
CA MET A 87 -7.23 4.58 6.64
C MET A 87 -6.89 3.37 7.49
N LYS A 88 -7.90 2.63 7.91
CA LYS A 88 -7.66 1.43 8.70
C LYS A 88 -7.50 0.25 7.76
N HIS A 89 -6.45 -0.53 7.93
CA HIS A 89 -6.12 -1.58 6.99
C HIS A 89 -5.30 -2.68 7.63
N GLU A 90 -5.16 -3.76 6.93
CA GLU A 90 -4.32 -4.89 7.36
C GLU A 90 -3.80 -5.64 6.15
N ILE A 91 -2.81 -6.48 6.36
CA ILE A 91 -2.19 -7.28 5.31
C ILE A 91 -2.31 -8.74 5.69
N ALA A 92 -2.58 -9.60 4.73
CA ALA A 92 -2.57 -11.04 4.95
C ALA A 92 -1.68 -11.70 3.90
N ILE A 93 -0.79 -12.56 4.35
CA ILE A 93 0.11 -13.28 3.46
C ILE A 93 -0.21 -14.77 3.57
N HIS A 94 -0.67 -15.35 2.47
CA HIS A 94 -1.13 -16.73 2.50
C HIS A 94 -0.07 -17.73 2.06
N THR A 95 0.86 -17.32 1.24
CA THR A 95 1.93 -18.21 0.80
C THR A 95 3.27 -17.57 1.09
N SER A 96 3.79 -16.78 0.19
CA SER A 96 5.04 -16.09 0.43
C SER A 96 5.00 -14.76 -0.28
N ALA A 97 5.71 -13.81 0.27
CA ALA A 97 5.79 -12.49 -0.32
C ALA A 97 7.01 -11.78 0.20
N ARG A 98 7.58 -10.91 -0.62
CA ARG A 98 8.64 -10.04 -0.18
C ARG A 98 8.22 -8.64 -0.59
N PHE A 99 8.21 -7.72 0.33
CA PHE A 99 7.66 -6.39 0.07
C PHE A 99 8.25 -5.37 1.02
N TYR A 100 8.04 -4.09 0.70
CA TYR A 100 8.37 -3.01 1.62
C TYR A 100 7.27 -1.97 1.51
N ILE A 101 7.28 -1.00 2.43
CA ILE A 101 6.33 0.10 2.41
C ILE A 101 7.10 1.38 2.23
N GLN A 102 6.75 2.14 1.19
CA GLN A 102 7.33 3.44 0.92
C GLN A 102 6.37 4.50 1.47
N PHE A 103 6.88 5.40 2.29
CA PHE A 103 6.06 6.46 2.86
C PHE A 103 6.29 7.76 2.13
N TYR A 104 5.23 8.55 2.02
CA TYR A 104 5.23 9.83 1.34
C TYR A 104 4.64 10.89 2.25
N ARG A 105 5.09 12.10 2.07
CA ARG A 105 4.51 13.23 2.79
C ARG A 105 4.55 14.44 1.87
N LYS A 106 3.79 15.46 2.20
CA LYS A 106 3.74 16.66 1.39
C LYS A 106 5.10 17.31 1.34
N ALA A 107 5.52 17.73 0.16
CA ALA A 107 6.80 18.40 0.01
C ALA A 107 6.78 19.68 0.81
N VAL A 108 7.87 19.93 1.53
CA VAL A 108 7.98 21.12 2.32
C VAL A 108 8.45 22.23 1.40
N THR A 109 7.67 23.31 1.32
CA THR A 109 8.11 24.42 0.54
C THR A 109 8.70 25.39 1.50
N SER A 110 9.77 25.99 1.10
CA SER A 110 10.41 26.84 2.01
C SER A 110 9.75 28.11 2.02
N ASP A 111 8.93 28.50 2.41
CA ASP A 111 8.47 29.82 2.48
C ASP A 111 7.88 30.13 3.79
#